data_29f451a7fd04863a68197c990302da27
#
_entry.id   29f451a7fd04863a68197c990302da27
#
_cell.length_a   1.000
_cell.length_b   1.000
_cell.length_c   1.000
_cell.angle_alpha   90.00
_cell.angle_beta   90.00
_cell.angle_gamma   90.00
#
_symmetry.space_group_name_H-M   'P 1'
#
loop_
_entity.id
_entity.type
_entity.pdbx_description
1 polymer ?
#
loop_
_entity_poly.entity_id
_entity_poly.type
_entity_poly.pdbx_seq_one_letter_code
_entity_poly.pdbx_strand_id
1 'polypeptide(L)'
;DGKRNGQGTLTFANGNKYEGEFKDNKLDGQGTFIFSNGDEYIGEMRSGQLTGRVTINLANGDKYVGRFEDDKKHGQGTYSFANGNEYVGEWKDGKRNGQGTFTFASGDKYVGEYKDGKRNGQGTLTFVNGDKYEGEYKDGESLEQGIYSYANGDKYVGEFQDGQRQGQGTLTFANGNEYIGEFKDNKKHGLGTFRFADGSEYVGEFKDDKIHGQGTFSFANGDKYIGTFEAGKKHGQGTYVYKSGDKYIGEFKNGKRHGHGSFISAEGG
;
A
#
# COMPACT_ATOMS: atom_id res chain seq x y z
N ASP A 1 58.95 -3.13 22.22
CA ASP A 1 58.14 -2.13 22.94
C ASP A 1 57.04 -2.72 23.84
N GLY A 2 56.87 -4.08 23.83
CA GLY A 2 55.83 -4.75 24.64
C GLY A 2 54.39 -4.48 24.23
N LYS A 3 54.18 -3.78 23.14
CA LYS A 3 52.83 -3.49 22.57
C LYS A 3 52.42 -4.55 21.55
N ARG A 4 51.12 -4.91 21.58
CA ARG A 4 50.55 -5.79 20.55
C ARG A 4 50.43 -5.00 19.25
N ASN A 5 51.01 -5.57 18.17
CA ASN A 5 50.95 -5.06 16.81
C ASN A 5 50.82 -6.26 15.83
N GLY A 6 50.12 -6.06 14.68
CA GLY A 6 49.89 -7.11 13.69
C GLY A 6 48.74 -8.03 14.08
N GLN A 7 48.69 -9.19 13.42
CA GLN A 7 47.60 -10.19 13.59
C GLN A 7 47.71 -10.90 14.94
N GLY A 8 46.57 -11.10 15.59
CA GLY A 8 46.49 -11.80 16.86
C GLY A 8 45.10 -12.13 17.33
N THR A 9 45.01 -12.89 18.41
CA THR A 9 43.75 -13.27 19.05
C THR A 9 43.77 -12.75 20.48
N LEU A 10 42.66 -12.18 20.92
CA LEU A 10 42.45 -11.73 22.33
C LEU A 10 41.15 -12.33 22.84
N THR A 11 41.21 -13.08 23.92
CA THR A 11 40.04 -13.56 24.66
C THR A 11 39.84 -12.68 25.91
N PHE A 12 38.66 -12.15 26.05
CA PHE A 12 38.26 -11.31 27.19
C PHE A 12 37.72 -12.17 28.34
N ALA A 13 37.79 -11.67 29.57
CA ALA A 13 37.32 -12.38 30.75
C ALA A 13 35.81 -12.73 30.72
N ASN A 14 35.01 -11.97 29.97
CA ASN A 14 33.59 -12.21 29.78
C ASN A 14 33.26 -13.25 28.67
N GLY A 15 34.29 -13.92 28.13
CA GLY A 15 34.14 -14.91 27.07
C GLY A 15 34.10 -14.37 25.65
N ASN A 16 34.08 -13.06 25.44
CA ASN A 16 34.23 -12.46 24.12
C ASN A 16 35.61 -12.75 23.54
N LYS A 17 35.71 -12.77 22.21
CA LYS A 17 36.98 -13.02 21.49
C LYS A 17 37.12 -12.01 20.36
N TYR A 18 38.35 -11.57 20.13
CA TYR A 18 38.72 -10.80 18.95
C TYR A 18 39.81 -11.55 18.20
N GLU A 19 39.65 -11.66 16.89
CA GLU A 19 40.64 -12.20 15.97
C GLU A 19 40.89 -11.17 14.86
N GLY A 20 42.10 -10.60 14.77
CA GLY A 20 42.38 -9.56 13.80
C GLY A 20 43.63 -8.75 14.08
N GLU A 21 43.66 -7.56 13.50
CA GLU A 21 44.82 -6.69 13.54
C GLU A 21 44.83 -5.85 14.82
N PHE A 22 46.05 -5.64 15.33
CA PHE A 22 46.34 -4.79 16.48
C PHE A 22 47.33 -3.70 16.08
N LYS A 23 47.17 -2.52 16.63
CA LYS A 23 48.13 -1.43 16.54
C LYS A 23 48.20 -0.73 17.91
N ASP A 24 49.42 -0.66 18.45
CA ASP A 24 49.70 -0.04 19.77
C ASP A 24 48.75 -0.54 20.87
N ASN A 25 48.54 -1.84 20.99
CA ASN A 25 47.61 -2.51 21.92
C ASN A 25 46.10 -2.31 21.64
N LYS A 26 45.72 -1.55 20.63
CA LYS A 26 44.30 -1.36 20.23
C LYS A 26 43.91 -2.31 19.12
N LEU A 27 42.62 -2.66 19.03
CA LEU A 27 42.02 -3.30 17.88
C LEU A 27 42.03 -2.28 16.75
N ASP A 28 42.73 -2.55 15.66
CA ASP A 28 42.94 -1.59 14.59
C ASP A 28 43.27 -2.35 13.29
N GLY A 29 42.50 -2.17 12.24
CA GLY A 29 42.54 -2.92 10.99
C GLY A 29 41.42 -3.94 10.87
N GLN A 30 41.58 -4.92 9.99
CA GLN A 30 40.55 -5.95 9.74
C GLN A 30 40.50 -6.97 10.89
N GLY A 31 39.28 -7.32 11.30
CA GLY A 31 39.10 -8.31 12.36
C GLY A 31 37.66 -8.79 12.52
N THR A 32 37.55 -9.84 13.34
CA THR A 32 36.27 -10.42 13.78
C THR A 32 36.19 -10.32 15.29
N PHE A 33 35.11 -9.69 15.76
CA PHE A 33 34.77 -9.67 17.17
C PHE A 33 33.63 -10.67 17.42
N ILE A 34 33.89 -11.66 18.24
CA ILE A 34 32.96 -12.75 18.57
C ILE A 34 32.49 -12.53 20.01
N PHE A 35 31.21 -12.31 20.17
CA PHE A 35 30.59 -12.17 21.48
C PHE A 35 30.28 -13.53 22.10
N SER A 36 30.25 -13.58 23.44
CA SER A 36 29.97 -14.81 24.18
C SER A 36 28.56 -15.39 23.93
N ASN A 37 27.61 -14.56 23.42
CA ASN A 37 26.30 -14.98 23.00
C ASN A 37 26.24 -15.59 21.58
N GLY A 38 27.38 -15.58 20.86
CA GLY A 38 27.51 -16.13 19.50
C GLY A 38 27.34 -15.10 18.39
N ASP A 39 27.12 -13.82 18.68
CA ASP A 39 27.17 -12.77 17.66
C ASP A 39 28.58 -12.58 17.12
N GLU A 40 28.71 -12.35 15.82
CA GLU A 40 29.97 -12.09 15.14
C GLU A 40 29.92 -10.76 14.40
N TYR A 41 30.90 -9.90 14.64
CA TYR A 41 31.07 -8.61 13.98
C TYR A 41 32.36 -8.63 13.18
N ILE A 42 32.26 -8.54 11.86
CA ILE A 42 33.38 -8.69 10.90
C ILE A 42 33.53 -7.36 10.16
N GLY A 43 34.71 -6.75 10.23
CA GLY A 43 34.96 -5.50 9.52
C GLY A 43 36.23 -4.80 9.96
N GLU A 44 36.35 -3.53 9.56
CA GLU A 44 37.46 -2.68 9.94
C GLU A 44 37.24 -2.12 11.36
N MET A 45 38.23 -2.31 12.20
CA MET A 45 38.33 -1.69 13.52
C MET A 45 39.23 -0.46 13.42
N ARG A 46 38.82 0.62 14.07
CA ARG A 46 39.66 1.82 14.22
C ARG A 46 39.67 2.24 15.68
N SER A 47 40.85 2.13 16.29
CA SER A 47 41.02 2.42 17.74
C SER A 47 40.01 1.69 18.65
N GLY A 48 39.60 0.48 18.28
CA GLY A 48 38.67 -0.36 19.03
C GLY A 48 37.20 -0.19 18.69
N GLN A 49 36.85 0.68 17.75
CA GLN A 49 35.48 0.86 17.25
C GLN A 49 35.31 0.25 15.87
N LEU A 50 34.17 -0.40 15.64
CA LEU A 50 33.80 -0.94 14.34
C LEU A 50 33.40 0.20 13.39
N THR A 51 33.98 0.25 12.21
CA THR A 51 33.76 1.34 11.25
C THR A 51 33.75 0.84 9.81
N GLY A 52 33.29 1.69 8.89
CA GLY A 52 33.28 1.36 7.46
C GLY A 52 32.23 0.31 7.11
N ARG A 53 32.56 -0.58 6.19
CA ARG A 53 31.67 -1.68 5.76
C ARG A 53 31.86 -2.89 6.67
N VAL A 54 30.77 -3.38 7.24
CA VAL A 54 30.78 -4.50 8.18
C VAL A 54 29.80 -5.60 7.76
N THR A 55 30.08 -6.81 8.23
CA THR A 55 29.13 -7.93 8.27
C THR A 55 28.89 -8.28 9.73
N ILE A 56 27.64 -8.34 10.15
CA ILE A 56 27.22 -8.78 11.50
C ILE A 56 26.37 -10.02 11.31
N ASN A 57 26.77 -11.14 11.90
CA ASN A 57 25.97 -12.34 12.02
C ASN A 57 25.50 -12.44 13.46
N LEU A 58 24.20 -12.41 13.68
CA LEU A 58 23.62 -12.51 15.02
C LEU A 58 23.27 -13.96 15.35
N ALA A 59 23.41 -14.35 16.59
CA ALA A 59 23.15 -15.71 17.07
C ALA A 59 21.70 -16.16 16.84
N ASN A 60 20.75 -15.22 16.70
CA ASN A 60 19.36 -15.52 16.33
C ASN A 60 19.14 -15.82 14.85
N GLY A 61 20.20 -15.75 14.03
CA GLY A 61 20.17 -15.98 12.57
C GLY A 61 19.96 -14.72 11.74
N ASP A 62 19.76 -13.55 12.35
CA ASP A 62 19.73 -12.30 11.61
C ASP A 62 21.12 -11.94 11.09
N LYS A 63 21.17 -11.20 9.97
CA LYS A 63 22.41 -10.73 9.35
C LYS A 63 22.30 -9.28 8.93
N TYR A 64 23.35 -8.51 9.19
CA TYR A 64 23.50 -7.16 8.65
C TYR A 64 24.75 -7.07 7.78
N VAL A 65 24.65 -6.46 6.62
CA VAL A 65 25.79 -6.10 5.76
C VAL A 65 25.62 -4.64 5.36
N GLY A 66 26.51 -3.78 5.81
CA GLY A 66 26.37 -2.34 5.52
C GLY A 66 27.42 -1.50 6.17
N ARG A 67 27.20 -0.19 6.14
CA ARG A 67 28.10 0.77 6.75
C ARG A 67 27.82 0.93 8.23
N PHE A 68 28.89 1.06 9.02
CA PHE A 68 28.88 1.42 10.41
C PHE A 68 29.64 2.73 10.65
N GLU A 69 29.14 3.51 11.54
CA GLU A 69 29.75 4.74 12.04
C GLU A 69 29.40 4.88 13.53
N ASP A 70 30.41 5.11 14.38
CA ASP A 70 30.29 5.19 15.84
C ASP A 70 29.49 4.00 16.44
N ASP A 71 29.89 2.78 16.05
CA ASP A 71 29.28 1.50 16.46
C ASP A 71 27.78 1.36 16.13
N LYS A 72 27.27 2.13 15.18
CA LYS A 72 25.88 2.08 14.72
C LYS A 72 25.76 1.85 13.22
N LYS A 73 24.69 1.18 12.83
CA LYS A 73 24.31 1.09 11.42
C LYS A 73 24.10 2.50 10.87
N HIS A 74 24.77 2.81 9.74
CA HIS A 74 24.72 4.12 9.11
C HIS A 74 24.84 3.99 7.58
N GLY A 75 24.30 4.96 6.81
CA GLY A 75 24.34 4.91 5.34
C GLY A 75 23.62 3.70 4.78
N GLN A 76 24.10 3.15 3.66
CA GLN A 76 23.47 2.00 2.99
C GLN A 76 23.79 0.67 3.68
N GLY A 77 22.75 -0.18 3.81
CA GLY A 77 22.92 -1.51 4.38
C GLY A 77 21.74 -2.43 4.12
N THR A 78 22.04 -3.73 4.16
CA THR A 78 21.06 -4.82 4.07
C THR A 78 20.92 -5.49 5.43
N TYR A 79 19.71 -5.67 5.89
CA TYR A 79 19.38 -6.45 7.07
C TYR A 79 18.49 -7.62 6.67
N SER A 80 19.01 -8.82 6.76
CA SER A 80 18.27 -10.06 6.50
C SER A 80 17.83 -10.65 7.85
N PHE A 81 16.54 -10.81 8.03
CA PHE A 81 15.96 -11.39 9.24
C PHE A 81 15.92 -12.91 9.14
N ALA A 82 16.11 -13.61 10.24
CA ALA A 82 16.03 -15.07 10.32
C ALA A 82 14.67 -15.63 9.86
N ASN A 83 13.61 -14.83 9.96
CA ASN A 83 12.27 -15.20 9.50
C ASN A 83 12.04 -15.03 7.98
N GLY A 84 13.09 -14.67 7.21
CA GLY A 84 13.03 -14.50 5.77
C GLY A 84 12.64 -13.11 5.27
N ASN A 85 12.35 -12.16 6.16
CA ASN A 85 12.20 -10.77 5.77
C ASN A 85 13.57 -10.16 5.41
N GLU A 86 13.58 -9.10 4.59
CA GLU A 86 14.79 -8.36 4.26
C GLU A 86 14.51 -6.86 4.19
N TYR A 87 15.44 -6.06 4.69
CA TYR A 87 15.47 -4.63 4.47
C TYR A 87 16.76 -4.23 3.75
N VAL A 88 16.61 -3.49 2.65
CA VAL A 88 17.72 -2.88 1.91
C VAL A 88 17.48 -1.38 1.83
N GLY A 89 18.37 -0.57 2.37
CA GLY A 89 18.17 0.88 2.35
C GLY A 89 19.07 1.64 3.28
N GLU A 90 18.64 2.85 3.55
CA GLU A 90 19.39 3.80 4.37
C GLU A 90 19.19 3.55 5.86
N TRP A 91 20.26 3.80 6.61
CA TRP A 91 20.33 3.69 8.06
C TRP A 91 20.92 4.98 8.63
N LYS A 92 20.39 5.38 9.76
CA LYS A 92 20.92 6.49 10.56
C LYS A 92 20.81 6.14 12.03
N ASP A 93 21.92 6.24 12.77
CA ASP A 93 22.00 5.96 14.21
C ASP A 93 21.36 4.63 14.61
N GLY A 94 21.60 3.58 13.81
CA GLY A 94 21.09 2.22 14.04
C GLY A 94 19.65 1.98 13.59
N LYS A 95 18.94 2.99 13.10
CA LYS A 95 17.54 2.89 12.64
C LYS A 95 17.42 3.02 11.13
N ARG A 96 16.42 2.37 10.54
CA ARG A 96 16.03 2.59 9.14
C ARG A 96 15.62 4.06 8.97
N ASN A 97 16.17 4.72 7.96
CA ASN A 97 15.93 6.14 7.70
C ASN A 97 16.15 6.42 6.21
N GLY A 98 15.49 7.44 5.63
CA GLY A 98 15.57 7.71 4.20
C GLY A 98 14.89 6.65 3.33
N GLN A 99 15.39 6.41 2.13
CA GLN A 99 14.80 5.45 1.19
C GLN A 99 15.18 4.02 1.52
N GLY A 100 14.20 3.13 1.39
CA GLY A 100 14.42 1.71 1.63
C GLY A 100 13.39 0.79 1.01
N THR A 101 13.79 -0.44 0.84
CA THR A 101 12.96 -1.56 0.40
C THR A 101 12.85 -2.58 1.53
N PHE A 102 11.64 -2.95 1.89
CA PHE A 102 11.37 -4.05 2.81
C PHE A 102 10.66 -5.16 2.05
N THR A 103 11.29 -6.31 1.93
CA THR A 103 10.71 -7.52 1.36
C THR A 103 10.25 -8.42 2.49
N PHE A 104 8.98 -8.74 2.52
CA PHE A 104 8.39 -9.66 3.49
C PHE A 104 8.66 -11.11 3.07
N ALA A 105 8.73 -12.03 4.02
CA ALA A 105 8.85 -13.45 3.76
C ALA A 105 7.69 -14.02 2.93
N SER A 106 6.54 -13.35 2.92
CA SER A 106 5.39 -13.65 2.05
C SER A 106 5.66 -13.38 0.56
N GLY A 107 6.69 -12.57 0.25
CA GLY A 107 6.98 -12.06 -1.10
C GLY A 107 6.42 -10.64 -1.35
N ASP A 108 5.62 -10.09 -0.45
CA ASP A 108 5.19 -8.71 -0.53
C ASP A 108 6.38 -7.77 -0.40
N LYS A 109 6.28 -6.57 -0.99
CA LYS A 109 7.40 -5.63 -1.04
C LYS A 109 6.94 -4.20 -0.80
N TYR A 110 7.51 -3.55 0.20
CA TYR A 110 7.37 -2.12 0.41
C TYR A 110 8.61 -1.39 -0.11
N VAL A 111 8.41 -0.32 -0.88
CA VAL A 111 9.44 0.61 -1.33
C VAL A 111 9.01 2.02 -0.95
N GLY A 112 9.80 2.73 -0.18
CA GLY A 112 9.43 4.07 0.26
C GLY A 112 10.33 4.63 1.35
N GLU A 113 9.85 5.71 1.94
CA GLU A 113 10.58 6.44 2.96
C GLU A 113 10.45 5.80 4.35
N TYR A 114 11.51 5.95 5.13
CA TYR A 114 11.59 5.55 6.53
C TYR A 114 12.08 6.71 7.38
N LYS A 115 11.55 6.80 8.58
CA LYS A 115 12.01 7.71 9.63
C LYS A 115 11.97 6.98 10.97
N ASP A 116 13.10 7.02 11.69
CA ASP A 116 13.24 6.38 13.02
C ASP A 116 12.81 4.91 13.08
N GLY A 117 13.05 4.16 11.99
CA GLY A 117 12.73 2.74 11.87
C GLY A 117 11.32 2.43 11.36
N LYS A 118 10.45 3.43 11.18
CA LYS A 118 9.06 3.29 10.73
C LYS A 118 8.90 3.80 9.31
N ARG A 119 7.93 3.25 8.55
CA ARG A 119 7.50 3.79 7.26
C ARG A 119 6.98 5.21 7.48
N ASN A 120 7.41 6.16 6.63
CA ASN A 120 7.05 7.57 6.75
C ASN A 120 7.18 8.21 5.36
N GLY A 121 6.34 9.21 5.02
CA GLY A 121 6.34 9.82 3.69
C GLY A 121 5.74 8.90 2.63
N GLN A 122 6.12 9.08 1.38
CA GLN A 122 5.56 8.33 0.25
C GLN A 122 6.10 6.90 0.19
N GLY A 123 5.21 5.95 -0.12
CA GLY A 123 5.59 4.57 -0.28
C GLY A 123 4.63 3.74 -1.11
N THR A 124 5.16 2.68 -1.70
CA THR A 124 4.43 1.69 -2.49
C THR A 124 4.56 0.33 -1.85
N LEU A 125 3.43 -0.30 -1.53
CA LEU A 125 3.35 -1.69 -1.13
C LEU A 125 2.85 -2.52 -2.32
N THR A 126 3.68 -3.44 -2.79
CA THR A 126 3.33 -4.40 -3.85
C THR A 126 3.08 -5.75 -3.20
N PHE A 127 1.91 -6.32 -3.43
CA PHE A 127 1.51 -7.63 -2.93
C PHE A 127 1.96 -8.74 -3.90
N VAL A 128 2.15 -9.93 -3.40
CA VAL A 128 2.57 -11.10 -4.18
C VAL A 128 1.58 -11.45 -5.31
N ASN A 129 0.29 -11.12 -5.14
CA ASN A 129 -0.74 -11.30 -6.17
C ASN A 129 -0.68 -10.26 -7.31
N GLY A 130 0.24 -9.29 -7.22
CA GLY A 130 0.43 -8.22 -8.20
C GLY A 130 -0.34 -6.93 -7.92
N ASP A 131 -1.18 -6.90 -6.91
CA ASP A 131 -1.83 -5.67 -6.46
C ASP A 131 -0.80 -4.67 -5.93
N LYS A 132 -1.12 -3.37 -5.96
CA LYS A 132 -0.27 -2.32 -5.42
C LYS A 132 -1.09 -1.30 -4.65
N TYR A 133 -0.56 -0.88 -3.51
CA TYR A 133 -1.03 0.29 -2.78
C TYR A 133 0.05 1.37 -2.81
N GLU A 134 -0.31 2.58 -3.20
CA GLU A 134 0.54 3.76 -3.21
C GLU A 134 -0.11 4.84 -2.33
N GLY A 135 0.64 5.37 -1.38
CA GLY A 135 0.11 6.35 -0.46
C GLY A 135 1.16 6.93 0.48
N GLU A 136 0.72 7.88 1.27
CA GLU A 136 1.55 8.47 2.32
C GLU A 136 1.45 7.63 3.60
N TYR A 137 2.58 7.50 4.28
CA TYR A 137 2.71 6.79 5.55
C TYR A 137 3.15 7.73 6.65
N LYS A 138 2.67 7.51 7.85
CA LYS A 138 3.08 8.21 9.06
C LYS A 138 3.20 7.23 10.21
N ASP A 139 4.34 7.22 10.89
CA ASP A 139 4.62 6.36 12.04
C ASP A 139 4.39 4.86 11.81
N GLY A 140 4.48 4.41 10.54
CA GLY A 140 4.32 3.01 10.13
C GLY A 140 2.96 2.68 9.51
N GLU A 141 1.97 3.55 9.66
CA GLU A 141 0.60 3.38 9.16
C GLU A 141 0.38 4.18 7.87
N SER A 142 -0.44 3.67 6.95
CA SER A 142 -0.89 4.42 5.77
C SER A 142 -1.91 5.47 6.19
N LEU A 143 -1.84 6.65 5.55
CA LEU A 143 -2.87 7.68 5.72
C LEU A 143 -4.13 7.31 4.95
N GLU A 144 -5.20 8.08 5.24
CA GLU A 144 -6.54 7.79 4.71
C GLU A 144 -6.64 7.90 3.18
N GLN A 145 -5.79 8.69 2.52
CA GLN A 145 -5.81 8.87 1.07
C GLN A 145 -4.76 7.97 0.40
N GLY A 146 -5.16 7.27 -0.68
CA GLY A 146 -4.26 6.41 -1.42
C GLY A 146 -4.79 5.95 -2.77
N ILE A 147 -3.92 5.22 -3.46
CA ILE A 147 -4.20 4.59 -4.75
C ILE A 147 -4.03 3.09 -4.57
N TYR A 148 -5.04 2.32 -4.92
CA TYR A 148 -4.97 0.86 -5.00
C TYR A 148 -5.13 0.41 -6.45
N SER A 149 -4.11 -0.20 -7.00
CA SER A 149 -4.09 -0.77 -8.35
C SER A 149 -4.19 -2.28 -8.24
N TYR A 150 -5.26 -2.85 -8.76
CA TYR A 150 -5.50 -4.29 -8.76
C TYR A 150 -4.75 -4.96 -9.91
N ALA A 151 -4.31 -6.17 -9.74
CA ALA A 151 -3.62 -6.96 -10.77
C ALA A 151 -4.49 -7.22 -12.02
N ASN A 152 -5.82 -7.18 -11.87
CA ASN A 152 -6.77 -7.29 -12.99
C ASN A 152 -6.90 -6.02 -13.83
N GLY A 153 -6.20 -4.93 -13.46
CA GLY A 153 -6.23 -3.64 -14.15
C GLY A 153 -7.25 -2.63 -13.61
N ASP A 154 -8.05 -2.98 -12.61
CA ASP A 154 -8.90 -2.01 -11.91
C ASP A 154 -8.02 -1.06 -11.08
N LYS A 155 -8.52 0.16 -10.83
CA LYS A 155 -7.80 1.17 -10.02
C LYS A 155 -8.77 1.92 -9.13
N TYR A 156 -8.46 2.01 -7.86
CA TYR A 156 -9.17 2.86 -6.92
C TYR A 156 -8.29 4.01 -6.47
N VAL A 157 -8.85 5.21 -6.43
CA VAL A 157 -8.23 6.43 -5.88
C VAL A 157 -9.22 7.03 -4.89
N GLY A 158 -8.86 7.14 -3.63
CA GLY A 158 -9.80 7.65 -2.64
C GLY A 158 -9.41 7.35 -1.21
N GLU A 159 -10.41 7.42 -0.34
CA GLU A 159 -10.25 7.28 1.10
C GLU A 159 -10.21 5.81 1.53
N PHE A 160 -9.35 5.53 2.51
CA PHE A 160 -9.21 4.24 3.16
C PHE A 160 -9.32 4.39 4.67
N GLN A 161 -9.99 3.46 5.30
CA GLN A 161 -9.99 3.29 6.74
C GLN A 161 -9.77 1.81 7.07
N ASP A 162 -8.80 1.50 7.93
CA ASP A 162 -8.44 0.12 8.29
C ASP A 162 -8.20 -0.80 7.07
N GLY A 163 -7.58 -0.25 6.00
CA GLY A 163 -7.30 -0.95 4.76
C GLY A 163 -8.52 -1.18 3.85
N GLN A 164 -9.69 -0.65 4.21
CA GLN A 164 -10.92 -0.73 3.42
C GLN A 164 -11.23 0.60 2.72
N ARG A 165 -11.76 0.53 1.50
CA ARG A 165 -12.28 1.73 0.81
C ARG A 165 -13.44 2.28 1.61
N GLN A 166 -13.35 3.56 1.94
CA GLN A 166 -14.32 4.27 2.76
C GLN A 166 -14.46 5.70 2.21
N GLY A 167 -15.53 6.44 2.56
CA GLY A 167 -15.71 7.83 2.16
C GLY A 167 -15.76 8.02 0.65
N GLN A 168 -15.16 9.09 0.14
CA GLN A 168 -15.19 9.44 -1.27
C GLN A 168 -14.07 8.75 -2.07
N GLY A 169 -14.39 8.28 -3.27
CA GLY A 169 -13.40 7.67 -4.15
C GLY A 169 -13.84 7.50 -5.58
N THR A 170 -12.86 7.20 -6.43
CA THR A 170 -13.04 6.84 -7.84
C THR A 170 -12.53 5.43 -8.06
N LEU A 171 -13.37 4.55 -8.57
CA LEU A 171 -13.01 3.20 -9.01
C LEU A 171 -13.15 3.12 -10.52
N THR A 172 -12.01 3.00 -11.19
CA THR A 172 -11.92 2.78 -12.64
C THR A 172 -11.71 1.29 -12.88
N PHE A 173 -12.56 0.68 -13.68
CA PHE A 173 -12.50 -0.73 -14.03
C PHE A 173 -11.69 -0.94 -15.31
N ALA A 174 -10.99 -2.06 -15.40
CA ALA A 174 -10.22 -2.43 -16.59
C ALA A 174 -11.07 -2.50 -17.88
N ASN A 175 -12.36 -2.73 -17.75
CA ASN A 175 -13.32 -2.77 -18.88
C ASN A 175 -13.81 -1.38 -19.34
N GLY A 176 -13.28 -0.30 -18.76
CA GLY A 176 -13.63 1.08 -19.10
C GLY A 176 -14.83 1.66 -18.34
N ASN A 177 -15.45 0.92 -17.43
CA ASN A 177 -16.44 1.49 -16.53
C ASN A 177 -15.76 2.37 -15.46
N GLU A 178 -16.49 3.30 -14.88
CA GLU A 178 -16.01 4.16 -13.78
C GLU A 178 -17.11 4.37 -12.75
N TYR A 179 -16.75 4.34 -11.49
CA TYR A 179 -17.61 4.80 -10.39
C TYR A 179 -16.94 5.93 -9.63
N ILE A 180 -17.66 7.02 -9.40
CA ILE A 180 -17.24 8.16 -8.59
C ILE A 180 -18.31 8.37 -7.52
N GLY A 181 -17.96 8.28 -6.26
CA GLY A 181 -18.94 8.44 -5.18
C GLY A 181 -18.50 7.86 -3.86
N GLU A 182 -19.48 7.63 -2.99
CA GLU A 182 -19.26 7.13 -1.64
C GLU A 182 -18.98 5.64 -1.60
N PHE A 183 -18.06 5.25 -0.73
CA PHE A 183 -17.74 3.87 -0.36
C PHE A 183 -17.98 3.65 1.12
N LYS A 184 -18.43 2.46 1.46
CA LYS A 184 -18.55 1.95 2.81
C LYS A 184 -18.16 0.48 2.83
N ASP A 185 -17.20 0.12 3.69
CA ASP A 185 -16.75 -1.27 3.86
C ASP A 185 -16.44 -1.97 2.52
N ASN A 186 -15.60 -1.29 1.69
CA ASN A 186 -15.22 -1.72 0.32
C ASN A 186 -16.33 -1.69 -0.74
N LYS A 187 -17.56 -1.30 -0.43
CA LYS A 187 -18.70 -1.33 -1.35
C LYS A 187 -19.12 0.08 -1.75
N LYS A 188 -19.62 0.23 -2.98
CA LYS A 188 -20.31 1.45 -3.42
C LYS A 188 -21.53 1.66 -2.54
N HIS A 189 -21.68 2.86 -2.00
CA HIS A 189 -22.74 3.23 -1.06
C HIS A 189 -23.11 4.69 -1.25
N GLY A 190 -24.24 5.16 -0.64
CA GLY A 190 -24.62 6.57 -0.69
C GLY A 190 -24.80 7.11 -2.10
N LEU A 191 -24.41 8.36 -2.33
CA LEU A 191 -24.54 9.00 -3.64
C LEU A 191 -23.31 8.74 -4.51
N GLY A 192 -23.57 8.53 -5.81
CA GLY A 192 -22.49 8.34 -6.77
C GLY A 192 -22.93 8.41 -8.22
N THR A 193 -21.93 8.45 -9.09
CA THR A 193 -22.06 8.38 -10.55
C THR A 193 -21.37 7.12 -11.05
N PHE A 194 -22.08 6.31 -11.82
CA PHE A 194 -21.51 5.17 -12.53
C PHE A 194 -21.56 5.43 -14.03
N ARG A 195 -20.39 5.49 -14.65
CA ARG A 195 -20.23 5.61 -16.10
C ARG A 195 -19.92 4.26 -16.69
N PHE A 196 -20.72 3.84 -17.64
CA PHE A 196 -20.54 2.58 -18.36
C PHE A 196 -19.65 2.82 -19.58
N ALA A 197 -18.88 1.81 -19.97
CA ALA A 197 -18.02 1.87 -21.14
C ALA A 197 -18.78 2.05 -22.46
N ASP A 198 -20.08 1.71 -22.47
CA ASP A 198 -20.96 1.92 -23.62
C ASP A 198 -21.48 3.37 -23.76
N GLY A 199 -21.10 4.26 -22.85
CA GLY A 199 -21.54 5.65 -22.79
C GLY A 199 -22.83 5.89 -21.99
N SER A 200 -23.44 4.86 -21.41
CA SER A 200 -24.52 5.03 -20.43
C SER A 200 -24.00 5.60 -19.12
N GLU A 201 -24.85 6.29 -18.36
CA GLU A 201 -24.50 6.86 -17.06
C GLU A 201 -25.65 6.68 -16.07
N TYR A 202 -25.31 6.34 -14.84
CA TYR A 202 -26.23 6.41 -13.70
C TYR A 202 -25.72 7.42 -12.68
N VAL A 203 -26.60 8.31 -12.24
CA VAL A 203 -26.37 9.26 -11.14
C VAL A 203 -27.46 9.07 -10.10
N GLY A 204 -27.10 8.71 -8.88
CA GLY A 204 -28.07 8.46 -7.82
C GLY A 204 -27.53 7.66 -6.66
N GLU A 205 -28.42 7.01 -5.94
CA GLU A 205 -28.11 6.26 -4.73
C GLU A 205 -27.59 4.85 -5.01
N PHE A 206 -26.62 4.42 -4.20
CA PHE A 206 -26.06 3.07 -4.17
C PHE A 206 -26.23 2.46 -2.78
N LYS A 207 -26.45 1.17 -2.74
CA LYS A 207 -26.46 0.37 -1.52
C LYS A 207 -25.81 -0.99 -1.79
N ASP A 208 -24.73 -1.30 -1.05
CA ASP A 208 -24.01 -2.58 -1.15
C ASP A 208 -23.69 -2.97 -2.60
N ASP A 209 -22.97 -2.08 -3.32
CA ASP A 209 -22.58 -2.19 -4.74
C ASP A 209 -23.69 -2.10 -5.77
N LYS A 210 -24.96 -2.00 -5.37
CA LYS A 210 -26.10 -1.97 -6.26
C LYS A 210 -26.70 -0.58 -6.36
N ILE A 211 -27.13 -0.21 -7.57
CA ILE A 211 -28.02 0.94 -7.80
C ILE A 211 -29.28 0.73 -6.95
N HIS A 212 -29.64 1.75 -6.17
CA HIS A 212 -30.78 1.73 -5.24
C HIS A 212 -31.38 3.13 -5.13
N GLY A 213 -32.54 3.25 -4.44
CA GLY A 213 -33.14 4.56 -4.13
C GLY A 213 -33.45 5.40 -5.36
N GLN A 214 -33.31 6.71 -5.22
CA GLN A 214 -33.61 7.66 -6.31
C GLN A 214 -32.38 7.83 -7.23
N GLY A 215 -32.65 7.94 -8.53
CA GLY A 215 -31.58 8.20 -9.47
C GLY A 215 -32.04 8.47 -10.89
N THR A 216 -31.07 8.86 -11.70
CA THR A 216 -31.22 9.07 -13.14
C THR A 216 -30.30 8.10 -13.89
N PHE A 217 -30.86 7.34 -14.79
CA PHE A 217 -30.13 6.50 -15.74
C PHE A 217 -30.23 7.09 -17.13
N SER A 218 -29.14 7.56 -17.69
CA SER A 218 -29.03 8.01 -19.08
C SER A 218 -28.45 6.88 -19.91
N PHE A 219 -29.20 6.40 -20.90
CA PHE A 219 -28.80 5.30 -21.78
C PHE A 219 -27.97 5.81 -22.95
N ALA A 220 -27.03 5.02 -23.44
CA ALA A 220 -26.21 5.36 -24.60
C ALA A 220 -27.01 5.66 -25.88
N ASN A 221 -28.23 5.10 -26.00
CA ASN A 221 -29.13 5.38 -27.12
C ASN A 221 -29.82 6.75 -27.03
N GLY A 222 -29.64 7.49 -25.95
CA GLY A 222 -30.23 8.80 -25.68
C GLY A 222 -31.53 8.77 -24.87
N ASP A 223 -32.06 7.60 -24.51
CA ASP A 223 -33.16 7.48 -23.57
C ASP A 223 -32.72 7.85 -22.13
N LYS A 224 -33.68 8.16 -21.28
CA LYS A 224 -33.42 8.45 -19.86
C LYS A 224 -34.50 7.88 -18.97
N TYR A 225 -34.13 7.36 -17.82
CA TYR A 225 -35.05 7.02 -16.74
C TYR A 225 -34.72 7.83 -15.50
N ILE A 226 -35.73 8.41 -14.90
CA ILE A 226 -35.66 9.19 -13.66
C ILE A 226 -36.67 8.60 -12.69
N GLY A 227 -36.22 8.09 -11.54
CA GLY A 227 -37.12 7.46 -10.58
C GLY A 227 -36.43 6.54 -9.61
N THR A 228 -37.21 5.68 -8.99
CA THR A 228 -36.73 4.74 -7.96
C THR A 228 -36.10 3.50 -8.58
N PHE A 229 -35.05 3.03 -7.94
CA PHE A 229 -34.37 1.75 -8.22
C PHE A 229 -34.40 0.86 -6.99
N GLU A 230 -34.56 -0.43 -7.20
CA GLU A 230 -34.41 -1.46 -6.18
C GLU A 230 -33.54 -2.59 -6.74
N ALA A 231 -32.45 -2.90 -6.00
CA ALA A 231 -31.51 -3.95 -6.38
C ALA A 231 -31.03 -3.88 -7.86
N GLY A 232 -30.76 -2.67 -8.37
CA GLY A 232 -30.29 -2.42 -9.74
C GLY A 232 -31.37 -2.39 -10.81
N LYS A 233 -32.65 -2.46 -10.45
CA LYS A 233 -33.77 -2.47 -11.39
C LYS A 233 -34.69 -1.27 -11.14
N LYS A 234 -35.25 -0.69 -12.23
CA LYS A 234 -36.32 0.31 -12.15
C LYS A 234 -37.46 -0.25 -11.31
N HIS A 235 -37.92 0.50 -10.31
CA HIS A 235 -38.98 0.12 -9.39
C HIS A 235 -39.80 1.33 -8.95
N GLY A 236 -41.04 1.12 -8.43
CA GLY A 236 -41.87 2.20 -7.93
C GLY A 236 -42.23 3.22 -9.02
N GLN A 237 -42.37 4.48 -8.63
CA GLN A 237 -42.71 5.58 -9.55
C GLN A 237 -41.47 6.05 -10.31
N GLY A 238 -41.67 6.37 -11.60
CA GLY A 238 -40.60 6.90 -12.44
C GLY A 238 -41.07 7.48 -13.76
N THR A 239 -40.18 8.24 -14.39
CA THR A 239 -40.36 8.80 -15.72
C THR A 239 -39.33 8.20 -16.66
N TYR A 240 -39.79 7.59 -17.72
CA TYR A 240 -38.95 7.15 -18.85
C TYR A 240 -39.11 8.14 -20.01
N VAL A 241 -38.02 8.79 -20.36
CA VAL A 241 -37.97 9.74 -21.49
C VAL A 241 -37.25 9.05 -22.63
N TYR A 242 -37.92 8.94 -23.77
CA TYR A 242 -37.35 8.39 -25.01
C TYR A 242 -36.50 9.45 -25.71
N LYS A 243 -35.54 9.02 -26.51
CA LYS A 243 -34.77 9.90 -27.39
C LYS A 243 -35.65 10.74 -28.33
N SER A 244 -36.82 10.24 -28.72
CA SER A 244 -37.84 10.99 -29.48
C SER A 244 -38.42 12.18 -28.75
N GLY A 245 -38.28 12.24 -27.43
CA GLY A 245 -38.94 13.21 -26.54
C GLY A 245 -40.23 12.68 -25.91
N ASP A 246 -40.76 11.54 -26.36
CA ASP A 246 -41.89 10.87 -25.74
C ASP A 246 -41.60 10.53 -24.30
N LYS A 247 -42.63 10.43 -23.45
CA LYS A 247 -42.47 10.10 -22.03
C LYS A 247 -43.48 9.05 -21.60
N TYR A 248 -43.03 8.16 -20.74
CA TYR A 248 -43.90 7.33 -19.92
C TYR A 248 -43.70 7.73 -18.46
N ILE A 249 -44.76 8.08 -17.77
CA ILE A 249 -44.80 8.45 -16.33
C ILE A 249 -45.69 7.44 -15.65
N GLY A 250 -45.17 6.68 -14.68
CA GLY A 250 -45.95 5.64 -14.01
C GLY A 250 -45.14 4.66 -13.22
N GLU A 251 -45.76 3.55 -12.90
CA GLU A 251 -45.20 2.50 -12.08
C GLU A 251 -44.22 1.60 -12.83
N PHE A 252 -43.17 1.16 -12.13
CA PHE A 252 -42.21 0.16 -12.62
C PHE A 252 -42.06 -0.94 -11.56
N LYS A 253 -41.88 -2.17 -12.02
CA LYS A 253 -41.57 -3.33 -11.19
C LYS A 253 -40.57 -4.24 -11.89
N ASN A 254 -39.46 -4.54 -11.22
CA ASN A 254 -38.39 -5.40 -11.75
C ASN A 254 -37.89 -4.96 -13.15
N GLY A 255 -37.74 -3.65 -13.38
CA GLY A 255 -37.23 -3.07 -14.62
C GLY A 255 -38.26 -2.85 -15.71
N LYS A 256 -39.50 -3.34 -15.54
CA LYS A 256 -40.60 -3.24 -16.53
C LYS A 256 -41.68 -2.25 -16.07
N ARG A 257 -42.38 -1.61 -17.00
CA ARG A 257 -43.63 -0.88 -16.71
C ARG A 257 -44.61 -1.81 -16.01
N HIS A 258 -45.29 -1.30 -15.01
CA HIS A 258 -46.23 -2.05 -14.20
C HIS A 258 -47.34 -1.11 -13.71
N GLY A 259 -48.52 -1.67 -13.37
CA GLY A 259 -49.58 -0.88 -12.79
C GLY A 259 -50.07 0.28 -13.68
N HIS A 260 -50.35 1.43 -13.09
CA HIS A 260 -50.86 2.60 -13.78
C HIS A 260 -49.73 3.52 -14.30
N GLY A 261 -49.96 4.13 -15.43
CA GLY A 261 -49.07 5.11 -16.01
C GLY A 261 -49.62 5.79 -17.22
N SER A 262 -49.07 6.94 -17.56
CA SER A 262 -49.45 7.77 -18.70
C SER A 262 -48.32 7.82 -19.71
N PHE A 263 -48.66 7.74 -20.98
CA PHE A 263 -47.76 7.96 -22.12
C PHE A 263 -48.04 9.34 -22.71
N ILE A 264 -47.04 10.17 -22.90
CA ILE A 264 -47.10 11.52 -23.43
C ILE A 264 -46.22 11.55 -24.66
N SER A 265 -46.82 11.82 -25.86
CA SER A 265 -46.09 12.01 -27.08
C SER A 265 -45.40 13.37 -27.16
N ALA A 266 -44.21 13.43 -27.73
CA ALA A 266 -43.49 14.69 -27.97
C ALA A 266 -44.12 15.53 -29.10
N GLU A 267 -44.80 14.87 -30.06
CA GLU A 267 -45.53 15.51 -31.15
C GLU A 267 -46.93 15.87 -30.68
N GLY A 268 -47.14 16.61 -29.65
CA GLY A 268 -48.39 17.03 -29.02
C GLY A 268 -49.65 16.51 -29.68
N GLY A 269 -50.35 15.60 -29.02
CA GLY A 269 -51.66 15.15 -29.44
C GLY A 269 -52.71 16.22 -29.22
#